data_2cb7a6c533bf42439adfa4503e6a0077
#
_entry.id   2cb7a6c533bf42439adfa4503e6a0077
#
_cell.length_a   1.000
_cell.length_b   1.000
_cell.length_c   1.000
_cell.angle_alpha   90.00
_cell.angle_beta   90.00
_cell.angle_gamma   90.00
#
_symmetry.space_group_name_H-M   'P 1'
#
loop_
_entity.id
_entity.type
_entity.pdbx_description
1 polymer ?
#
loop_
_entity_poly.entity_id
_entity_poly.type
_entity_poly.pdbx_seq_one_letter_code
_entity_poly.pdbx_strand_id
1 'polypeptide(L)'
;MGRRRYVGQRQYPLTNQNYAIAPLSMLLRAVSQGTSPGTLTPIHRMFAYAALQAGNFTPEVQAIIAVPMTDLAPQYFPIAYQDHLLYHFYAGILAAACGHYDRAIELLELCVSAPTQSIPSAIQIDAYKKLVLIQLTHRGKVAALPRYTAPGVTSSCKNLTAYADLVSAFTRLDRAKFNETAQKHVEAIQKVR
;
A
#
# COMPACT_ATOMS: atom_id res chain seq x y z
N MET A 1 2.66 14.19 36.09
CA MET A 1 2.86 14.93 34.83
C MET A 1 4.01 14.31 34.05
N GLY A 2 3.75 13.35 33.20
CA GLY A 2 4.75 12.61 32.39
C GLY A 2 4.71 13.12 30.95
N ARG A 3 5.73 13.86 30.54
CA ARG A 3 5.94 14.28 29.13
C ARG A 3 6.25 13.05 28.31
N ARG A 4 5.32 12.64 27.44
CA ARG A 4 5.61 11.71 26.35
C ARG A 4 6.59 12.38 25.39
N ARG A 5 7.84 11.89 25.36
CA ARG A 5 8.81 12.27 24.33
C ARG A 5 8.32 11.67 23.01
N TYR A 6 7.89 12.52 22.10
CA TYR A 6 7.72 12.14 20.70
C TYR A 6 9.10 11.71 20.17
N VAL A 7 9.20 10.46 19.74
CA VAL A 7 10.37 9.91 19.06
C VAL A 7 10.62 10.75 17.83
N GLY A 8 11.85 11.25 17.70
CA GLY A 8 12.27 12.26 16.76
C GLY A 8 11.81 12.03 15.33
N GLN A 9 11.23 13.07 14.76
CA GLN A 9 11.09 13.23 13.32
C GLN A 9 12.50 13.08 12.71
N ARG A 10 12.75 11.96 12.03
CA ARG A 10 13.88 11.88 11.12
C ARG A 10 13.64 12.94 10.05
N GLN A 11 14.37 14.04 10.10
CA GLN A 11 14.47 14.98 8.98
C GLN A 11 15.12 14.20 7.83
N TYR A 12 14.29 13.69 6.94
CA TYR A 12 14.78 13.23 5.64
C TYR A 12 15.27 14.47 4.90
N PRO A 13 16.47 14.44 4.28
CA PRO A 13 16.92 15.54 3.47
C PRO A 13 15.83 15.83 2.43
N LEU A 14 15.53 17.11 2.19
CA LEU A 14 14.60 17.57 1.17
C LEU A 14 15.02 16.93 -0.16
N THR A 15 14.46 15.79 -0.48
CA THR A 15 14.70 15.13 -1.76
C THR A 15 13.97 15.93 -2.83
N ASN A 16 14.49 15.94 -4.04
CA ASN A 16 13.86 16.60 -5.21
C ASN A 16 12.38 16.18 -5.41
N GLN A 17 11.93 15.12 -4.75
CA GLN A 17 10.57 14.61 -4.77
C GLN A 17 9.52 15.60 -4.19
N ASN A 18 9.89 16.42 -3.20
CA ASN A 18 8.97 17.44 -2.68
C ASN A 18 8.56 18.47 -3.73
N TYR A 19 9.45 18.79 -4.67
CA TYR A 19 9.15 19.73 -5.76
C TYR A 19 8.21 19.14 -6.81
N ALA A 20 8.07 17.82 -6.88
CA ALA A 20 7.16 17.16 -7.83
C ALA A 20 5.71 17.11 -7.33
N ILE A 21 5.46 17.26 -6.03
CA ILE A 21 4.12 17.07 -5.44
C ILE A 21 3.15 18.15 -5.92
N ALA A 22 3.52 19.43 -5.83
CA ALA A 22 2.66 20.54 -6.26
C ALA A 22 2.30 20.47 -7.75
N PRO A 23 3.25 20.34 -8.70
CA PRO A 23 2.89 20.24 -10.11
C PRO A 23 2.08 18.96 -10.42
N LEU A 24 2.35 17.84 -9.76
CA LEU A 24 1.58 16.62 -9.96
C LEU A 24 0.14 16.75 -9.43
N SER A 25 -0.06 17.41 -8.28
CA SER A 25 -1.40 17.68 -7.76
C SER A 25 -2.20 18.62 -8.66
N MET A 26 -1.56 19.63 -9.22
CA MET A 26 -2.18 20.52 -10.20
C MET A 26 -2.59 19.78 -11.48
N LEU A 27 -1.73 18.91 -12.00
CA LEU A 27 -2.05 18.06 -13.15
C LEU A 27 -3.22 17.12 -12.87
N LEU A 28 -3.26 16.49 -11.69
CA LEU A 28 -4.37 15.63 -11.30
C LEU A 28 -5.70 16.41 -11.22
N ARG A 29 -5.68 17.62 -10.67
CA ARG A 29 -6.86 18.50 -10.66
C ARG A 29 -7.32 18.87 -12.06
N ALA A 30 -6.38 19.20 -12.95
CA ALA A 30 -6.71 19.55 -14.34
C ALA A 30 -7.30 18.34 -15.08
N VAL A 31 -6.76 17.15 -14.88
CA VAL A 31 -7.29 15.91 -15.47
C VAL A 31 -8.67 15.58 -14.92
N SER A 32 -8.90 15.73 -13.61
CA SER A 32 -10.20 15.45 -13.00
C SER A 32 -11.32 16.42 -13.44
N GLN A 33 -10.98 17.60 -13.97
CA GLN A 33 -11.98 18.48 -14.58
C GLN A 33 -12.46 18.01 -15.96
N GLY A 34 -11.62 17.21 -16.66
CA GLY A 34 -11.93 16.68 -17.98
C GLY A 34 -12.34 15.21 -18.02
N THR A 35 -12.32 14.52 -16.86
CA THR A 35 -12.64 13.08 -16.75
C THR A 35 -13.62 12.81 -15.61
N SER A 36 -14.17 11.60 -15.57
CA SER A 36 -14.97 11.17 -14.42
C SER A 36 -14.14 11.20 -13.13
N PRO A 37 -14.73 11.62 -12.01
CA PRO A 37 -14.08 11.46 -10.69
C PRO A 37 -13.72 9.98 -10.48
N GLY A 38 -12.49 9.71 -10.07
CA GLY A 38 -12.02 8.34 -9.87
C GLY A 38 -11.41 7.67 -11.10
N THR A 39 -11.18 8.40 -12.18
CA THR A 39 -10.41 7.89 -13.33
C THR A 39 -8.92 7.79 -12.98
N LEU A 40 -8.40 6.57 -12.98
CA LEU A 40 -6.97 6.33 -12.76
C LEU A 40 -6.16 6.77 -13.98
N THR A 41 -5.05 7.48 -13.73
CA THR A 41 -4.09 7.91 -14.75
C THR A 41 -2.66 7.59 -14.32
N PRO A 42 -1.67 7.53 -15.22
CA PRO A 42 -0.27 7.34 -14.85
C PRO A 42 0.26 8.39 -13.86
N ILE A 43 -0.33 9.59 -13.83
CA ILE A 43 0.05 10.67 -12.93
C ILE A 43 -0.22 10.30 -11.47
N HIS A 44 -1.30 9.56 -11.20
CA HIS A 44 -1.63 9.11 -9.84
C HIS A 44 -0.53 8.24 -9.23
N ARG A 45 0.07 7.34 -10.02
CA ARG A 45 1.20 6.53 -9.58
C ARG A 45 2.41 7.41 -9.24
N MET A 46 2.73 8.36 -10.12
CA MET A 46 3.85 9.28 -9.92
C MET A 46 3.66 10.15 -8.69
N PHE A 47 2.44 10.65 -8.50
CA PHE A 47 2.08 11.45 -7.33
C PHE A 47 2.21 10.65 -6.02
N ALA A 48 1.60 9.45 -5.96
CA ALA A 48 1.67 8.60 -4.77
C ALA A 48 3.11 8.21 -4.43
N TYR A 49 3.93 7.88 -5.43
CA TYR A 49 5.34 7.60 -5.25
C TYR A 49 6.10 8.81 -4.71
N ALA A 50 5.94 9.99 -5.34
CA ALA A 50 6.62 11.21 -4.92
C ALA A 50 6.24 11.61 -3.49
N ALA A 51 4.94 11.54 -3.13
CA ALA A 51 4.46 11.85 -1.79
C ALA A 51 5.05 10.88 -0.75
N LEU A 52 5.12 9.58 -1.06
CA LEU A 52 5.71 8.57 -0.18
C LEU A 52 7.21 8.79 0.02
N GLN A 53 7.96 9.05 -1.06
CA GLN A 53 9.40 9.31 -0.99
C GLN A 53 9.73 10.61 -0.23
N ALA A 54 8.90 11.62 -0.39
CA ALA A 54 9.04 12.89 0.32
C ALA A 54 8.59 12.82 1.78
N GLY A 55 7.90 11.75 2.20
CA GLY A 55 7.25 11.69 3.51
C GLY A 55 6.18 12.76 3.69
N ASN A 56 5.51 13.15 2.61
CA ASN A 56 4.51 14.21 2.63
C ASN A 56 3.11 13.62 2.86
N PHE A 57 2.57 13.89 4.03
CA PHE A 57 1.26 13.38 4.51
C PHE A 57 0.25 14.51 4.73
N THR A 58 0.34 15.58 3.92
CA THR A 58 -0.57 16.74 4.03
C THR A 58 -2.03 16.36 3.72
N PRO A 59 -3.01 17.14 4.21
CA PRO A 59 -4.42 16.92 3.91
C PRO A 59 -4.74 16.87 2.41
N GLU A 60 -3.98 17.60 1.57
CA GLU A 60 -4.12 17.56 0.12
C GLU A 60 -3.75 16.18 -0.45
N VAL A 61 -2.63 15.61 0.00
CA VAL A 61 -2.22 14.26 -0.40
C VAL A 61 -3.25 13.23 0.04
N GLN A 62 -3.74 13.34 1.28
CA GLN A 62 -4.77 12.46 1.83
C GLN A 62 -6.07 12.53 1.02
N ALA A 63 -6.51 13.74 0.64
CA ALA A 63 -7.70 13.93 -0.16
C ALA A 63 -7.61 13.23 -1.53
N ILE A 64 -6.44 13.28 -2.18
CA ILE A 64 -6.24 12.62 -3.49
C ILE A 64 -6.29 11.10 -3.36
N ILE A 65 -5.64 10.50 -2.37
CA ILE A 65 -5.65 9.04 -2.19
C ILE A 65 -6.97 8.50 -1.60
N ALA A 66 -7.78 9.37 -1.01
CA ALA A 66 -9.10 9.01 -0.52
C ALA A 66 -10.11 8.74 -1.65
N VAL A 67 -9.90 9.32 -2.83
CA VAL A 67 -10.78 9.11 -3.98
C VAL A 67 -10.69 7.67 -4.47
N PRO A 68 -11.80 6.91 -4.54
CA PRO A 68 -11.80 5.57 -5.11
C PRO A 68 -11.52 5.64 -6.61
N MET A 69 -10.54 4.87 -7.09
CA MET A 69 -10.28 4.72 -8.52
C MET A 69 -11.18 3.61 -9.05
N THR A 70 -12.22 4.00 -9.75
CA THR A 70 -13.27 3.09 -10.24
C THR A 70 -13.28 2.96 -11.75
N ASP A 71 -12.60 3.84 -12.47
CA ASP A 71 -12.62 3.91 -13.91
C ASP A 71 -11.23 3.98 -14.54
N LEU A 72 -11.16 3.54 -15.78
CA LEU A 72 -9.98 3.63 -16.64
C LEU A 72 -10.42 4.29 -17.94
N ALA A 73 -9.68 5.27 -18.42
CA ALA A 73 -9.94 5.95 -19.69
C ALA A 73 -8.78 5.74 -20.67
N PRO A 74 -8.57 4.50 -21.17
CA PRO A 74 -7.41 4.16 -22.00
C PRO A 74 -7.38 4.93 -23.33
N GLN A 75 -8.52 5.44 -23.80
CA GLN A 75 -8.62 6.27 -24.99
C GLN A 75 -7.97 7.65 -24.82
N TYR A 76 -7.85 8.14 -23.59
CA TYR A 76 -7.21 9.43 -23.28
C TYR A 76 -5.85 9.26 -22.60
N PHE A 77 -5.71 8.22 -21.79
CA PHE A 77 -4.51 7.96 -21.00
C PHE A 77 -4.10 6.50 -21.14
N PRO A 78 -2.98 6.21 -21.84
CA PRO A 78 -2.46 4.85 -21.91
C PRO A 78 -1.98 4.42 -20.52
N ILE A 79 -2.72 3.52 -19.89
CA ILE A 79 -2.39 2.96 -18.58
C ILE A 79 -1.81 1.57 -18.79
N ALA A 80 -0.57 1.38 -18.31
CA ALA A 80 0.00 0.05 -18.22
C ALA A 80 -0.54 -0.68 -16.99
N TYR A 81 -0.64 -2.01 -17.06
CA TYR A 81 -1.00 -2.86 -15.91
C TYR A 81 -0.12 -2.53 -14.68
N GLN A 82 1.13 -2.24 -14.91
CA GLN A 82 2.09 -1.88 -13.87
C GLN A 82 1.73 -0.56 -13.17
N ASP A 83 1.14 0.42 -13.88
CA ASP A 83 0.69 1.68 -13.28
C ASP A 83 -0.44 1.46 -12.29
N HIS A 84 -1.36 0.55 -12.62
CA HIS A 84 -2.45 0.13 -11.71
C HIS A 84 -1.89 -0.49 -10.43
N LEU A 85 -0.98 -1.47 -10.55
CA LEU A 85 -0.38 -2.12 -9.39
C LEU A 85 0.38 -1.12 -8.51
N LEU A 86 1.26 -0.32 -9.11
CA LEU A 86 2.11 0.62 -8.39
C LEU A 86 1.31 1.73 -7.70
N TYR A 87 0.25 2.24 -8.37
CA TYR A 87 -0.61 3.22 -7.72
C TYR A 87 -1.24 2.65 -6.44
N HIS A 88 -1.91 1.50 -6.55
CA HIS A 88 -2.58 0.89 -5.40
C HIS A 88 -1.61 0.49 -4.29
N PHE A 89 -0.42 0.05 -4.66
CA PHE A 89 0.64 -0.26 -3.71
C PHE A 89 1.12 0.98 -2.95
N TYR A 90 1.53 2.04 -3.66
CA TYR A 90 2.05 3.26 -3.04
C TYR A 90 0.97 4.02 -2.26
N ALA A 91 -0.23 4.14 -2.83
CA ALA A 91 -1.35 4.78 -2.16
C ALA A 91 -1.79 4.01 -0.91
N GLY A 92 -1.72 2.67 -0.94
CA GLY A 92 -1.99 1.83 0.22
C GLY A 92 -1.00 2.06 1.37
N ILE A 93 0.30 2.13 1.06
CA ILE A 93 1.33 2.44 2.06
C ILE A 93 1.14 3.87 2.60
N LEU A 94 0.85 4.82 1.70
CA LEU A 94 0.63 6.22 2.06
C LEU A 94 -0.58 6.38 2.98
N ALA A 95 -1.69 5.70 2.68
CA ALA A 95 -2.88 5.68 3.51
C ALA A 95 -2.59 5.10 4.90
N ALA A 96 -1.82 4.01 4.98
CA ALA A 96 -1.39 3.42 6.25
C ALA A 96 -0.51 4.38 7.06
N ALA A 97 0.42 5.08 6.42
CA ALA A 97 1.28 6.07 7.05
C ALA A 97 0.48 7.28 7.60
N CYS A 98 -0.65 7.61 6.94
CA CYS A 98 -1.59 8.63 7.41
C CYS A 98 -2.54 8.13 8.51
N GLY A 99 -2.52 6.85 8.88
CA GLY A 99 -3.44 6.25 9.85
C GLY A 99 -4.80 5.84 9.28
N HIS A 100 -5.01 5.94 7.97
CA HIS A 100 -6.25 5.53 7.28
C HIS A 100 -6.20 4.03 6.95
N TYR A 101 -6.18 3.18 7.97
CA TYR A 101 -5.92 1.75 7.83
C TYR A 101 -6.96 1.01 7.00
N ASP A 102 -8.26 1.33 7.11
CA ASP A 102 -9.28 0.69 6.29
C ASP A 102 -9.08 1.00 4.80
N ARG A 103 -8.77 2.25 4.49
CA ARG A 103 -8.44 2.65 3.11
C ARG A 103 -7.15 1.99 2.61
N ALA A 104 -6.14 1.86 3.46
CA ALA A 104 -4.91 1.14 3.14
C ALA A 104 -5.18 -0.34 2.80
N ILE A 105 -6.05 -0.99 3.57
CA ILE A 105 -6.47 -2.37 3.34
C ILE A 105 -7.15 -2.49 1.97
N GLU A 106 -8.13 -1.63 1.67
CA GLU A 106 -8.83 -1.63 0.37
C GLU A 106 -7.85 -1.48 -0.81
N LEU A 107 -6.96 -0.50 -0.74
CA LEU A 107 -5.99 -0.24 -1.81
C LEU A 107 -5.02 -1.42 -2.00
N LEU A 108 -4.52 -2.00 -0.91
CA LEU A 108 -3.63 -3.15 -1.00
C LEU A 108 -4.35 -4.41 -1.46
N GLU A 109 -5.62 -4.62 -1.08
CA GLU A 109 -6.45 -5.72 -1.60
C GLU A 109 -6.66 -5.59 -3.11
N LEU A 110 -6.93 -4.38 -3.63
CA LEU A 110 -7.02 -4.12 -5.06
C LEU A 110 -5.72 -4.43 -5.79
N CYS A 111 -4.57 -4.08 -5.18
CA CYS A 111 -3.27 -4.42 -5.75
C CYS A 111 -3.04 -5.94 -5.80
N VAL A 112 -3.29 -6.65 -4.69
CA VAL A 112 -3.08 -8.11 -4.59
C VAL A 112 -4.02 -8.87 -5.51
N SER A 113 -5.28 -8.47 -5.59
CA SER A 113 -6.31 -9.17 -6.37
C SER A 113 -6.37 -8.76 -7.84
N ALA A 114 -5.51 -7.85 -8.29
CA ALA A 114 -5.44 -7.46 -9.69
C ALA A 114 -5.23 -8.68 -10.60
N PRO A 115 -5.94 -8.76 -11.75
CA PRO A 115 -5.86 -9.91 -12.63
C PRO A 115 -4.43 -10.19 -13.11
N THR A 116 -4.01 -11.45 -13.07
CA THR A 116 -2.74 -11.89 -13.62
C THR A 116 -2.92 -13.20 -14.39
N GLN A 117 -2.12 -13.42 -15.43
CA GLN A 117 -2.29 -14.60 -16.27
C GLN A 117 -1.77 -15.88 -15.58
N SER A 118 -0.51 -15.91 -15.16
CA SER A 118 0.11 -17.14 -14.64
C SER A 118 0.96 -16.91 -13.40
N ILE A 119 1.82 -15.91 -13.42
CA ILE A 119 2.79 -15.63 -12.36
C ILE A 119 2.43 -14.29 -11.71
N PRO A 120 2.30 -14.25 -10.38
CA PRO A 120 2.06 -13.00 -9.68
C PRO A 120 3.24 -12.03 -9.84
N SER A 121 2.93 -10.74 -9.95
CA SER A 121 3.94 -9.70 -9.89
C SER A 121 4.59 -9.65 -8.51
N ALA A 122 5.88 -9.32 -8.45
CA ALA A 122 6.56 -9.03 -7.18
C ALA A 122 5.83 -7.95 -6.38
N ILE A 123 5.23 -6.95 -7.06
CA ILE A 123 4.43 -5.88 -6.43
C ILE A 123 3.22 -6.46 -5.70
N GLN A 124 2.52 -7.44 -6.28
CA GLN A 124 1.38 -8.10 -5.64
C GLN A 124 1.80 -8.86 -4.38
N ILE A 125 2.94 -9.54 -4.43
CA ILE A 125 3.48 -10.26 -3.28
C ILE A 125 3.89 -9.28 -2.17
N ASP A 126 4.54 -8.17 -2.51
CA ASP A 126 4.91 -7.16 -1.52
C ASP A 126 3.70 -6.42 -0.96
N ALA A 127 2.66 -6.18 -1.78
CA ALA A 127 1.38 -5.65 -1.32
C ALA A 127 0.71 -6.59 -0.31
N TYR A 128 0.73 -7.91 -0.56
CA TYR A 128 0.19 -8.89 0.39
C TYR A 128 0.91 -8.88 1.73
N LYS A 129 2.24 -8.78 1.72
CA LYS A 129 3.03 -8.68 2.96
C LYS A 129 2.61 -7.46 3.79
N LYS A 130 2.45 -6.29 3.15
CA LYS A 130 1.97 -5.07 3.81
C LYS A 130 0.54 -5.23 4.32
N LEU A 131 -0.34 -5.80 3.48
CA LEU A 131 -1.74 -6.06 3.81
C LEU A 131 -1.88 -6.90 5.08
N VAL A 132 -1.13 -8.01 5.18
CA VAL A 132 -1.13 -8.89 6.37
C VAL A 132 -0.75 -8.10 7.62
N LEU A 133 0.34 -7.32 7.58
CA LEU A 133 0.80 -6.56 8.74
C LEU A 133 -0.20 -5.51 9.17
N ILE A 134 -0.81 -4.78 8.23
CA ILE A 134 -1.79 -3.74 8.52
C ILE A 134 -3.07 -4.38 9.09
N GLN A 135 -3.54 -5.48 8.53
CA GLN A 135 -4.73 -6.19 9.03
C GLN A 135 -4.50 -6.75 10.44
N LEU A 136 -3.34 -7.33 10.73
CA LEU A 136 -3.00 -7.79 12.08
C LEU A 136 -2.98 -6.62 13.07
N THR A 137 -2.36 -5.50 12.70
CA THR A 137 -2.23 -4.32 13.58
C THR A 137 -3.57 -3.64 13.82
N HIS A 138 -4.39 -3.50 12.78
CA HIS A 138 -5.64 -2.73 12.84
C HIS A 138 -6.85 -3.58 13.26
N ARG A 139 -6.99 -4.79 12.67
CA ARG A 139 -8.16 -5.66 12.87
C ARG A 139 -7.92 -6.84 13.79
N GLY A 140 -6.67 -7.09 14.20
CA GLY A 140 -6.30 -8.24 15.02
C GLY A 140 -6.43 -9.59 14.31
N LYS A 141 -6.78 -9.62 13.03
CA LYS A 141 -6.94 -10.83 12.21
C LYS A 141 -6.70 -10.54 10.74
N VAL A 142 -6.25 -11.56 10.01
CA VAL A 142 -6.07 -11.49 8.55
C VAL A 142 -7.31 -12.05 7.87
N ALA A 143 -7.91 -11.27 6.98
CA ALA A 143 -9.04 -11.69 6.16
C ALA A 143 -8.57 -12.57 5.00
N ALA A 144 -9.45 -13.45 4.53
CA ALA A 144 -9.21 -14.19 3.30
C ALA A 144 -9.17 -13.23 2.10
N LEU A 145 -8.31 -13.52 1.14
CA LEU A 145 -8.28 -12.76 -0.12
C LEU A 145 -9.62 -12.89 -0.86
N PRO A 146 -10.00 -11.86 -1.62
CA PRO A 146 -11.20 -11.90 -2.44
C PRO A 146 -11.25 -13.13 -3.34
N ARG A 147 -12.45 -13.71 -3.52
CA ARG A 147 -12.64 -14.96 -4.30
C ARG A 147 -12.20 -14.86 -5.76
N TYR A 148 -12.18 -13.64 -6.31
CA TYR A 148 -11.73 -13.37 -7.68
C TYR A 148 -10.22 -13.22 -7.81
N THR A 149 -9.45 -13.31 -6.71
CA THR A 149 -7.99 -13.31 -6.75
C THR A 149 -7.48 -14.53 -7.51
N ALA A 150 -6.57 -14.30 -8.46
CA ALA A 150 -6.01 -15.37 -9.28
C ALA A 150 -5.38 -16.49 -8.42
N PRO A 151 -5.60 -17.78 -8.77
CA PRO A 151 -5.08 -18.92 -7.99
C PRO A 151 -3.56 -18.89 -7.79
N GLY A 152 -2.81 -18.43 -8.81
CA GLY A 152 -1.35 -18.28 -8.73
C GLY A 152 -0.90 -17.28 -7.67
N VAL A 153 -1.63 -16.16 -7.52
CA VAL A 153 -1.38 -15.18 -6.44
C VAL A 153 -1.68 -15.80 -5.09
N THR A 154 -2.85 -16.43 -4.95
CA THR A 154 -3.27 -17.05 -3.69
C THR A 154 -2.29 -18.15 -3.24
N SER A 155 -1.82 -18.98 -4.16
CA SER A 155 -0.81 -19.99 -3.87
C SER A 155 0.53 -19.39 -3.44
N SER A 156 1.00 -18.38 -4.17
CA SER A 156 2.25 -17.69 -3.83
C SER A 156 2.19 -16.99 -2.47
N CYS A 157 1.05 -16.37 -2.15
CA CYS A 157 0.82 -15.75 -0.84
C CYS A 157 0.83 -16.76 0.30
N LYS A 158 0.21 -17.95 0.11
CA LYS A 158 0.22 -19.03 1.10
C LYS A 158 1.61 -19.59 1.35
N ASN A 159 2.49 -19.55 0.36
CA ASN A 159 3.87 -20.05 0.47
C ASN A 159 4.79 -19.08 1.24
N LEU A 160 4.32 -17.93 1.66
CA LEU A 160 5.08 -16.98 2.49
C LEU A 160 5.09 -17.44 3.96
N THR A 161 5.89 -18.46 4.26
CA THR A 161 5.94 -19.13 5.57
C THR A 161 6.16 -18.17 6.73
N ALA A 162 7.06 -17.17 6.57
CA ALA A 162 7.33 -16.17 7.58
C ALA A 162 6.07 -15.40 8.03
N TYR A 163 5.21 -15.05 7.08
CA TYR A 163 3.97 -14.32 7.36
C TYR A 163 2.87 -15.25 7.88
N ALA A 164 2.81 -16.49 7.37
CA ALA A 164 1.88 -17.50 7.87
C ALA A 164 2.16 -17.86 9.34
N ASP A 165 3.43 -18.04 9.70
CA ASP A 165 3.86 -18.30 11.07
C ASP A 165 3.54 -17.13 12.01
N LEU A 166 3.80 -15.89 11.54
CA LEU A 166 3.48 -14.69 12.30
C LEU A 166 1.97 -14.56 12.58
N VAL A 167 1.14 -14.78 11.55
CA VAL A 167 -0.32 -14.77 11.67
C VAL A 167 -0.80 -15.84 12.65
N SER A 168 -0.25 -17.06 12.54
CA SER A 168 -0.60 -18.18 13.42
C SER A 168 -0.26 -17.89 14.88
N ALA A 169 0.94 -17.38 15.15
CA ALA A 169 1.37 -17.02 16.50
C ALA A 169 0.50 -15.88 17.09
N PHE A 170 0.18 -14.87 16.28
CA PHE A 170 -0.68 -13.76 16.68
C PHE A 170 -2.11 -14.23 17.00
N THR A 171 -2.70 -15.05 16.13
CA THR A 171 -4.07 -15.56 16.31
C THR A 171 -4.22 -16.44 17.55
N ARG A 172 -3.15 -17.17 17.93
CA ARG A 172 -3.10 -18.00 19.14
C ARG A 172 -2.83 -17.21 20.40
N LEU A 173 -2.58 -15.90 20.30
CA LEU A 173 -2.21 -15.00 21.40
C LEU A 173 -0.95 -15.47 22.14
N ASP A 174 -0.08 -16.21 21.47
CA ASP A 174 1.19 -16.69 22.00
C ASP A 174 2.29 -15.65 21.78
N ARG A 175 2.46 -14.79 22.79
CA ARG A 175 3.42 -13.68 22.74
C ARG A 175 4.87 -14.17 22.61
N ALA A 176 5.21 -15.29 23.27
CA ALA A 176 6.57 -15.83 23.24
C ALA A 176 6.90 -16.32 21.82
N LYS A 177 6.01 -17.11 21.25
CA LYS A 177 6.14 -17.62 19.88
C LYS A 177 6.08 -16.50 18.83
N PHE A 178 5.26 -15.48 19.05
CA PHE A 178 5.23 -14.31 18.15
C PHE A 178 6.58 -13.59 18.11
N ASN A 179 7.18 -13.32 19.28
CA ASN A 179 8.49 -12.67 19.37
C ASN A 179 9.60 -13.53 18.75
N GLU A 180 9.60 -14.83 19.01
CA GLU A 180 10.55 -15.78 18.41
C GLU A 180 10.42 -15.77 16.87
N THR A 181 9.19 -15.88 16.36
CA THR A 181 8.91 -15.86 14.92
C THR A 181 9.32 -14.54 14.29
N ALA A 182 9.01 -13.41 14.95
CA ALA A 182 9.40 -12.09 14.48
C ALA A 182 10.92 -11.92 14.42
N GLN A 183 11.67 -12.42 15.41
CA GLN A 183 13.13 -12.40 15.43
C GLN A 183 13.72 -13.31 14.35
N LYS A 184 13.21 -14.52 14.20
CA LYS A 184 13.64 -15.49 13.18
C LYS A 184 13.51 -14.93 11.76
N HIS A 185 12.47 -14.14 11.50
CA HIS A 185 12.15 -13.62 10.17
C HIS A 185 12.40 -12.10 10.02
N VAL A 186 13.14 -11.51 10.96
CA VAL A 186 13.43 -10.06 10.98
C VAL A 186 13.93 -9.55 9.63
N GLU A 187 14.87 -10.26 9.00
CA GLU A 187 15.40 -9.84 7.71
C GLU A 187 14.36 -9.90 6.59
N ALA A 188 13.50 -10.92 6.58
CA ALA A 188 12.44 -11.07 5.58
C ALA A 188 11.36 -10.00 5.74
N ILE A 189 11.06 -9.60 6.99
CA ILE A 189 10.06 -8.58 7.31
C ILE A 189 10.63 -7.17 7.07
N GLN A 190 11.90 -6.92 7.40
CA GLN A 190 12.54 -5.61 7.21
C GLN A 190 12.88 -5.31 5.75
N LYS A 191 13.13 -6.31 4.91
CA LYS A 191 13.35 -6.12 3.46
C LYS A 191 12.13 -5.59 2.71
N VAL A 192 10.97 -5.55 3.35
CA VAL A 192 9.71 -5.00 2.81
C VAL A 192 9.67 -3.48 3.07
N ARG A 193 10.73 -2.76 2.64
CA ARG A 193 10.80 -1.29 2.68
C ARG A 193 10.19 -0.68 1.43
#